data_9408974dd800afbdf285bfcfb3925c72
#
_entry.id   9408974dd800afbdf285bfcfb3925c72
#
_cell.length_a   1.000
_cell.length_b   1.000
_cell.length_c   1.000
_cell.angle_alpha   90.00
_cell.angle_beta   90.00
_cell.angle_gamma   90.00
#
_symmetry.space_group_name_H-M   'P 1'
#
loop_
_entity.id
_entity.type
_entity.pdbx_description
1 polymer ?
#
loop_
_entity_poly.entity_id
_entity_poly.type
_entity_poly.pdbx_seq_one_letter_code
_entity_poly.pdbx_strand_id
1 'polypeptide(L)'
;MSASTSEIRPVSATPALVVPQLPRRTQPAVSATAQKKHTPSAAVSLFAGAVAGGVEATVTYPFEFAKTRAQLADRAAGGSGSRNPFAAIAQVARSDGVGAIYTGCSTLILGTAFKAGVRFLSFDAIRNRLVDERGVLSPGRGILAGMLAGAVESVAAVTPTERIKTALIDDAKSGRGQFRGGFDATRSIMAAQGLPGLYRGLVSTTMKQSATSAVRMGSYNVLKEASKKNSLPQNSATTFAIGALAGTITVYATQPFDTIKTRAQSARGASTGEAFRSVLMQAGVRGFWSGSTMRLGRLVFSGGIVFTVYEKVAALLSKPS
;
A
#
# COMPACT_ATOMS: atom_id res chain seq x y z
N MET A 1 -31.51 -88.94 15.72
CA MET A 1 -31.11 -87.87 16.61
C MET A 1 -31.27 -86.56 15.88
N SER A 2 -32.35 -85.85 16.18
CA SER A 2 -32.83 -84.66 15.42
C SER A 2 -32.13 -83.42 15.91
N ALA A 3 -31.56 -82.66 15.01
CA ALA A 3 -31.08 -81.33 15.28
C ALA A 3 -32.15 -80.32 14.85
N SER A 4 -32.65 -79.61 15.86
CA SER A 4 -33.66 -78.53 15.68
C SER A 4 -33.04 -77.24 15.13
N THR A 5 -33.52 -76.79 13.98
CA THR A 5 -33.17 -75.52 13.37
C THR A 5 -34.13 -74.47 13.89
N SER A 6 -33.65 -73.50 14.67
CA SER A 6 -34.44 -72.38 15.17
C SER A 6 -34.49 -71.25 14.10
N GLU A 7 -35.66 -71.00 13.54
CA GLU A 7 -36.03 -69.91 12.71
C GLU A 7 -35.94 -68.57 13.47
N ILE A 8 -35.11 -67.63 12.99
CA ILE A 8 -35.08 -66.28 13.49
C ILE A 8 -36.11 -65.46 12.68
N ARG A 9 -37.17 -65.01 13.32
CA ARG A 9 -38.15 -64.06 12.74
C ARG A 9 -37.53 -62.66 12.58
N PRO A 10 -37.79 -61.96 11.47
CA PRO A 10 -37.38 -60.55 11.34
C PRO A 10 -38.25 -59.63 12.19
N VAL A 11 -37.60 -58.75 12.95
CA VAL A 11 -38.22 -57.70 13.78
C VAL A 11 -38.90 -56.69 12.89
N SER A 12 -40.17 -56.40 13.21
CA SER A 12 -41.05 -55.46 12.49
C SER A 12 -40.46 -54.06 12.41
N ALA A 13 -40.56 -53.47 11.20
CA ALA A 13 -40.18 -52.11 10.91
C ALA A 13 -41.00 -51.08 11.72
N THR A 14 -40.32 -50.19 12.40
CA THR A 14 -40.89 -49.04 13.09
C THR A 14 -41.50 -48.06 12.05
N PRO A 15 -42.71 -47.52 12.24
CA PRO A 15 -43.29 -46.59 11.28
C PRO A 15 -42.53 -45.27 11.28
N ALA A 16 -42.17 -44.83 10.09
CA ALA A 16 -41.50 -43.54 9.85
C ALA A 16 -42.42 -42.39 10.33
N LEU A 17 -41.90 -41.56 11.22
CA LEU A 17 -42.52 -40.29 11.63
C LEU A 17 -42.65 -39.40 10.39
N VAL A 18 -43.89 -39.20 9.96
CA VAL A 18 -44.26 -38.20 8.93
C VAL A 18 -44.09 -36.82 9.56
N VAL A 19 -42.99 -36.12 9.22
CA VAL A 19 -42.81 -34.74 9.58
C VAL A 19 -43.70 -33.90 8.64
N PRO A 20 -44.62 -33.07 9.16
CA PRO A 20 -45.43 -32.19 8.33
C PRO A 20 -44.50 -31.19 7.59
N GLN A 21 -44.51 -31.21 6.27
CA GLN A 21 -43.85 -30.23 5.46
C GLN A 21 -44.57 -28.87 5.64
N LEU A 22 -43.91 -27.92 6.33
CA LEU A 22 -44.33 -26.53 6.37
C LEU A 22 -44.41 -25.96 4.92
N PRO A 23 -45.46 -25.21 4.59
CA PRO A 23 -45.61 -24.67 3.25
C PRO A 23 -44.39 -23.79 2.92
N ARG A 24 -43.71 -24.09 1.82
CA ARG A 24 -42.64 -23.27 1.25
C ARG A 24 -43.17 -21.86 1.06
N ARG A 25 -42.77 -20.96 1.95
CA ARG A 25 -42.97 -19.52 1.80
C ARG A 25 -42.35 -19.12 0.47
N THR A 26 -43.15 -18.92 -0.55
CA THR A 26 -42.72 -18.31 -1.79
C THR A 26 -42.17 -16.91 -1.47
N GLN A 27 -40.87 -16.78 -1.46
CA GLN A 27 -40.25 -15.45 -1.45
C GLN A 27 -40.67 -14.75 -2.73
N PRO A 28 -41.19 -13.52 -2.67
CA PRO A 28 -41.40 -12.76 -3.86
C PRO A 28 -40.09 -12.65 -4.62
N ALA A 29 -40.12 -13.02 -5.91
CA ALA A 29 -39.01 -12.80 -6.81
C ALA A 29 -38.72 -11.31 -6.84
N VAL A 30 -37.74 -10.87 -6.05
CA VAL A 30 -37.14 -9.56 -6.23
C VAL A 30 -36.48 -9.67 -7.58
N SER A 31 -37.09 -9.08 -8.60
CA SER A 31 -36.48 -8.82 -9.90
C SER A 31 -35.27 -7.93 -9.66
N ALA A 32 -34.16 -8.57 -9.27
CA ALA A 32 -32.86 -7.98 -9.39
C ALA A 32 -32.55 -7.90 -10.88
N THR A 33 -32.96 -6.80 -11.51
CA THR A 33 -32.32 -6.29 -12.71
C THR A 33 -30.85 -5.97 -12.29
N ALA A 34 -30.09 -7.02 -12.08
CA ALA A 34 -28.65 -6.91 -12.03
C ALA A 34 -28.23 -6.45 -13.43
N GLN A 35 -28.14 -5.12 -13.61
CA GLN A 35 -27.36 -4.56 -14.68
C GLN A 35 -26.04 -5.35 -14.66
N LYS A 36 -25.82 -6.19 -15.68
CA LYS A 36 -24.52 -6.79 -16.00
C LYS A 36 -23.56 -5.61 -16.11
N LYS A 37 -22.90 -5.23 -15.00
CA LYS A 37 -21.74 -4.35 -15.04
C LYS A 37 -20.76 -5.05 -15.98
N HIS A 38 -20.63 -4.51 -17.18
CA HIS A 38 -19.62 -4.92 -18.14
C HIS A 38 -18.28 -4.84 -17.39
N THR A 39 -17.70 -5.99 -17.05
CA THR A 39 -16.37 -6.01 -16.46
C THR A 39 -15.41 -5.53 -17.55
N PRO A 40 -14.72 -4.39 -17.33
CA PRO A 40 -13.82 -3.85 -18.34
C PRO A 40 -12.74 -4.90 -18.66
N SER A 41 -12.27 -4.92 -19.91
CA SER A 41 -11.18 -5.82 -20.29
C SER A 41 -9.95 -5.59 -19.42
N ALA A 42 -9.09 -6.60 -19.27
CA ALA A 42 -7.87 -6.47 -18.46
C ALA A 42 -7.01 -5.29 -18.93
N ALA A 43 -6.92 -5.04 -20.23
CA ALA A 43 -6.19 -3.90 -20.79
C ALA A 43 -6.82 -2.55 -20.38
N VAL A 44 -8.15 -2.43 -20.44
CA VAL A 44 -8.87 -1.23 -20.00
C VAL A 44 -8.67 -1.00 -18.50
N SER A 45 -8.74 -2.05 -17.69
CA SER A 45 -8.52 -1.96 -16.24
C SER A 45 -7.09 -1.53 -15.89
N LEU A 46 -6.09 -2.07 -16.59
CA LEU A 46 -4.69 -1.67 -16.42
C LEU A 46 -4.46 -0.21 -16.81
N PHE A 47 -4.98 0.21 -17.96
CA PHE A 47 -4.85 1.59 -18.41
C PHE A 47 -5.57 2.58 -17.48
N ALA A 48 -6.81 2.28 -17.10
CA ALA A 48 -7.57 3.09 -16.15
C ALA A 48 -6.87 3.17 -14.78
N GLY A 49 -6.30 2.06 -14.32
CA GLY A 49 -5.50 2.02 -13.10
C GLY A 49 -4.23 2.85 -13.18
N ALA A 50 -3.52 2.81 -14.32
CA ALA A 50 -2.32 3.61 -14.54
C ALA A 50 -2.63 5.11 -14.56
N VAL A 51 -3.70 5.52 -15.27
CA VAL A 51 -4.15 6.92 -15.29
C VAL A 51 -4.59 7.38 -13.90
N ALA A 52 -5.39 6.56 -13.20
CA ALA A 52 -5.83 6.87 -11.84
C ALA A 52 -4.65 7.03 -10.88
N GLY A 53 -3.65 6.14 -10.96
CA GLY A 53 -2.42 6.23 -10.16
C GLY A 53 -1.58 7.46 -10.50
N GLY A 54 -1.49 7.84 -11.76
CA GLY A 54 -0.79 9.06 -12.20
C GLY A 54 -1.46 10.33 -11.68
N VAL A 55 -2.79 10.42 -11.80
CA VAL A 55 -3.58 11.55 -11.28
C VAL A 55 -3.48 11.60 -9.75
N GLU A 56 -3.63 10.47 -9.06
CA GLU A 56 -3.45 10.38 -7.60
C GLU A 56 -2.07 10.88 -7.18
N ALA A 57 -1.02 10.38 -7.83
CA ALA A 57 0.34 10.78 -7.53
C ALA A 57 0.54 12.29 -7.70
N THR A 58 0.00 12.89 -8.76
CA THR A 58 0.11 14.33 -9.03
C THR A 58 -0.66 15.15 -8.01
N VAL A 59 -1.91 14.83 -7.74
CA VAL A 59 -2.76 15.59 -6.80
C VAL A 59 -2.26 15.48 -5.36
N THR A 60 -1.77 14.30 -4.97
CA THR A 60 -1.26 14.07 -3.60
C THR A 60 0.22 14.39 -3.43
N TYR A 61 0.91 14.80 -4.50
CA TYR A 61 2.35 15.06 -4.47
C TYR A 61 2.77 16.12 -3.44
N PRO A 62 2.04 17.24 -3.23
CA PRO A 62 2.40 18.22 -2.22
C PRO A 62 2.52 17.62 -0.80
N PHE A 63 1.68 16.64 -0.45
CA PHE A 63 1.78 15.93 0.84
C PHE A 63 3.05 15.07 0.91
N GLU A 64 3.41 14.42 -0.19
CA GLU A 64 4.63 13.60 -0.28
C GLU A 64 5.88 14.46 -0.22
N PHE A 65 5.87 15.60 -0.89
CA PHE A 65 6.95 16.60 -0.86
C PHE A 65 7.15 17.14 0.57
N ALA A 66 6.06 17.61 1.21
CA ALA A 66 6.11 18.14 2.58
C ALA A 66 6.56 17.09 3.60
N LYS A 67 6.07 15.85 3.46
CA LYS A 67 6.51 14.71 4.28
C LYS A 67 8.03 14.50 4.15
N THR A 68 8.53 14.42 2.91
CA THR A 68 9.94 14.16 2.65
C THR A 68 10.82 15.29 3.19
N ARG A 69 10.42 16.54 2.98
CA ARG A 69 11.12 17.70 3.58
C ARG A 69 11.12 17.66 5.11
N ALA A 70 9.99 17.29 5.73
CA ALA A 70 9.91 17.16 7.20
C ALA A 70 10.83 16.05 7.74
N GLN A 71 10.96 14.95 7.01
CA GLN A 71 11.84 13.84 7.37
C GLN A 71 13.32 14.16 7.16
N LEU A 72 13.64 15.00 6.18
CA LEU A 72 15.02 15.47 5.90
C LEU A 72 15.42 16.71 6.72
N ALA A 73 14.51 17.28 7.52
CA ALA A 73 14.82 18.48 8.29
C ALA A 73 15.82 18.17 9.43
N ASP A 74 16.99 18.83 9.41
CA ASP A 74 17.96 18.80 10.47
C ASP A 74 17.59 19.84 11.53
N ARG A 75 17.18 19.37 12.69
CA ARG A 75 16.76 20.24 13.80
C ARG A 75 17.94 20.86 14.56
N ALA A 76 19.13 20.25 14.47
CA ALA A 76 20.34 20.71 15.15
C ALA A 76 21.01 21.93 14.46
N ALA A 77 20.74 22.17 13.18
CA ALA A 77 21.39 23.23 12.40
C ALA A 77 20.66 24.59 12.47
N GLY A 78 19.79 24.84 13.44
CA GLY A 78 19.06 26.12 13.55
C GLY A 78 18.15 26.42 12.35
N GLY A 79 17.97 25.45 11.47
CA GLY A 79 17.14 25.62 10.29
C GLY A 79 15.71 25.97 10.66
N SER A 80 15.26 27.17 10.32
CA SER A 80 13.92 27.73 10.47
C SER A 80 12.87 26.93 9.66
N GLY A 81 12.97 25.59 9.66
CA GLY A 81 11.97 24.75 9.03
C GLY A 81 10.69 24.79 9.85
N SER A 82 9.66 25.46 9.32
CA SER A 82 8.36 25.50 9.94
C SER A 82 7.92 24.11 10.38
N ARG A 83 7.56 23.97 11.67
CA ARG A 83 6.96 22.74 12.22
C ARG A 83 5.65 22.37 11.51
N ASN A 84 5.04 23.32 10.83
CA ASN A 84 3.82 23.12 10.07
C ASN A 84 4.17 22.77 8.62
N PRO A 85 3.91 21.54 8.17
CA PRO A 85 4.20 21.11 6.81
C PRO A 85 3.47 21.93 5.73
N PHE A 86 2.29 22.46 6.04
CA PHE A 86 1.55 23.34 5.12
C PHE A 86 2.23 24.70 4.99
N ALA A 87 2.76 25.23 6.10
CA ALA A 87 3.55 26.46 6.04
C ALA A 87 4.86 26.25 5.23
N ALA A 88 5.47 25.07 5.30
CA ALA A 88 6.64 24.73 4.48
C ALA A 88 6.28 24.68 2.99
N ILE A 89 5.13 24.10 2.61
CA ILE A 89 4.64 24.13 1.22
C ILE A 89 4.39 25.58 0.77
N ALA A 90 3.69 26.37 1.59
CA ALA A 90 3.37 27.76 1.26
C ALA A 90 4.65 28.63 1.14
N GLN A 91 5.65 28.39 1.96
CA GLN A 91 6.94 29.05 1.89
C GLN A 91 7.63 28.74 0.57
N VAL A 92 7.75 27.47 0.17
CA VAL A 92 8.36 27.06 -1.09
C VAL A 92 7.60 27.62 -2.29
N ALA A 93 6.25 27.59 -2.24
CA ALA A 93 5.45 28.17 -3.31
C ALA A 93 5.70 29.67 -3.52
N ARG A 94 6.01 30.40 -2.43
CA ARG A 94 6.30 31.85 -2.48
C ARG A 94 7.74 32.17 -2.86
N SER A 95 8.73 31.37 -2.38
CA SER A 95 10.16 31.62 -2.66
C SER A 95 10.60 31.08 -4.01
N ASP A 96 10.22 29.83 -4.32
CA ASP A 96 10.78 29.07 -5.44
C ASP A 96 9.73 28.79 -6.53
N GLY A 97 8.48 29.21 -6.28
CA GLY A 97 7.35 28.99 -7.18
C GLY A 97 6.68 27.62 -6.98
N VAL A 98 5.44 27.50 -7.50
CA VAL A 98 4.62 26.27 -7.38
C VAL A 98 5.30 25.07 -8.03
N GLY A 99 6.05 25.27 -9.13
CA GLY A 99 6.79 24.20 -9.81
C GLY A 99 7.81 23.49 -8.92
N ALA A 100 8.41 24.20 -7.97
CA ALA A 100 9.38 23.63 -7.04
C ALA A 100 8.78 22.58 -6.11
N ILE A 101 7.47 22.69 -5.80
CA ILE A 101 6.75 21.68 -5.00
C ILE A 101 6.68 20.33 -5.73
N TYR A 102 6.66 20.36 -7.07
CA TYR A 102 6.55 19.15 -7.90
C TYR A 102 7.91 18.55 -8.30
N THR A 103 9.01 19.03 -7.70
CA THR A 103 10.35 18.45 -7.89
C THR A 103 10.36 16.96 -7.57
N GLY A 104 10.69 16.11 -8.56
CA GLY A 104 10.70 14.65 -8.43
C GLY A 104 9.34 13.97 -8.64
N CYS A 105 8.28 14.69 -8.99
CA CYS A 105 6.95 14.12 -9.24
C CYS A 105 6.96 13.11 -10.41
N SER A 106 7.64 13.42 -11.50
CA SER A 106 7.79 12.51 -12.66
C SER A 106 8.45 11.18 -12.25
N THR A 107 9.50 11.24 -11.43
CA THR A 107 10.16 10.06 -10.87
C THR A 107 9.22 9.24 -10.01
N LEU A 108 8.34 9.89 -9.24
CA LEU A 108 7.34 9.20 -8.44
C LEU A 108 6.31 8.48 -9.33
N ILE A 109 5.79 9.15 -10.37
CA ILE A 109 4.78 8.58 -11.28
C ILE A 109 5.35 7.34 -11.99
N LEU A 110 6.52 7.47 -12.63
CA LEU A 110 7.19 6.36 -13.30
C LEU A 110 7.51 5.22 -12.33
N GLY A 111 8.05 5.56 -11.16
CA GLY A 111 8.35 4.60 -10.11
C GLY A 111 7.12 3.86 -9.60
N THR A 112 5.98 4.54 -9.50
CA THR A 112 4.72 3.92 -9.04
C THR A 112 4.18 2.92 -10.07
N ALA A 113 4.24 3.26 -11.36
CA ALA A 113 3.84 2.34 -12.44
C ALA A 113 4.72 1.08 -12.48
N PHE A 114 6.03 1.25 -12.43
CA PHE A 114 6.99 0.14 -12.43
C PHE A 114 6.84 -0.76 -11.19
N LYS A 115 6.70 -0.13 -10.03
CA LYS A 115 6.44 -0.79 -8.75
C LYS A 115 5.18 -1.66 -8.77
N ALA A 116 4.07 -1.16 -9.35
CA ALA A 116 2.84 -1.93 -9.45
C ALA A 116 3.03 -3.21 -10.28
N GLY A 117 3.71 -3.12 -11.42
CA GLY A 117 4.05 -4.28 -12.26
C GLY A 117 4.87 -5.32 -11.51
N VAL A 118 5.98 -4.90 -10.88
CA VAL A 118 6.84 -5.80 -10.10
C VAL A 118 6.06 -6.46 -8.96
N ARG A 119 5.22 -5.71 -8.26
CA ARG A 119 4.43 -6.24 -7.15
C ARG A 119 3.43 -7.31 -7.60
N PHE A 120 2.71 -7.07 -8.69
CA PHE A 120 1.76 -8.05 -9.24
C PHE A 120 2.48 -9.34 -9.63
N LEU A 121 3.52 -9.24 -10.45
CA LEU A 121 4.26 -10.41 -10.94
C LEU A 121 4.88 -11.21 -9.79
N SER A 122 5.53 -10.52 -8.84
CA SER A 122 6.17 -11.20 -7.71
C SER A 122 5.16 -11.81 -6.74
N PHE A 123 4.05 -11.11 -6.46
CA PHE A 123 3.02 -11.63 -5.57
C PHE A 123 2.36 -12.89 -6.15
N ASP A 124 1.99 -12.88 -7.43
CA ASP A 124 1.38 -14.04 -8.09
C ASP A 124 2.34 -15.23 -8.14
N ALA A 125 3.60 -15.01 -8.49
CA ALA A 125 4.62 -16.06 -8.50
C ALA A 125 4.83 -16.67 -7.09
N ILE A 126 4.89 -15.86 -6.05
CA ILE A 126 5.08 -16.30 -4.67
C ILE A 126 3.80 -16.98 -4.14
N ARG A 127 2.64 -16.38 -4.41
CA ARG A 127 1.34 -16.93 -4.03
C ARG A 127 1.17 -18.36 -4.59
N ASN A 128 1.44 -18.56 -5.87
CA ASN A 128 1.29 -19.86 -6.54
C ASN A 128 2.19 -20.95 -5.94
N ARG A 129 3.30 -20.58 -5.26
CA ARG A 129 4.16 -21.52 -4.53
C ARG A 129 3.71 -21.76 -3.09
N LEU A 130 2.88 -20.88 -2.52
CA LEU A 130 2.44 -20.94 -1.12
C LEU A 130 1.00 -21.43 -0.94
N VAL A 131 0.23 -21.59 -2.03
CA VAL A 131 -1.09 -22.23 -1.98
C VAL A 131 -0.94 -23.72 -1.61
N ASP A 132 -1.93 -24.25 -0.90
CA ASP A 132 -2.02 -25.67 -0.62
C ASP A 132 -2.54 -26.46 -1.85
N GLU A 133 -2.62 -27.78 -1.71
CA GLU A 133 -3.14 -28.69 -2.76
C GLU A 133 -4.59 -28.38 -3.17
N ARG A 134 -5.33 -27.64 -2.33
CA ARG A 134 -6.71 -27.21 -2.57
C ARG A 134 -6.80 -25.81 -3.20
N GLY A 135 -5.67 -25.20 -3.52
CA GLY A 135 -5.62 -23.85 -4.09
C GLY A 135 -5.94 -22.73 -3.09
N VAL A 136 -6.00 -23.03 -1.79
CA VAL A 136 -6.34 -22.07 -0.73
C VAL A 136 -5.07 -21.48 -0.11
N LEU A 137 -5.04 -20.17 0.04
CA LEU A 137 -3.96 -19.46 0.71
C LEU A 137 -4.38 -19.14 2.15
N SER A 138 -3.73 -19.76 3.14
CA SER A 138 -4.02 -19.44 4.54
C SER A 138 -3.64 -18.00 4.88
N PRO A 139 -4.28 -17.34 5.88
CA PRO A 139 -3.98 -15.95 6.24
C PRO A 139 -2.51 -15.70 6.54
N GLY A 140 -1.84 -16.62 7.25
CA GLY A 140 -0.41 -16.50 7.55
C GLY A 140 0.47 -16.59 6.30
N ARG A 141 0.20 -17.54 5.40
CA ARG A 141 0.90 -17.66 4.10
C ARG A 141 0.62 -16.46 3.21
N GLY A 142 -0.59 -15.87 3.27
CA GLY A 142 -0.91 -14.63 2.57
C GLY A 142 -0.09 -13.44 3.05
N ILE A 143 0.11 -13.30 4.37
CA ILE A 143 0.98 -12.27 4.96
C ILE A 143 2.43 -12.50 4.50
N LEU A 144 2.91 -13.73 4.55
CA LEU A 144 4.26 -14.09 4.10
C LEU A 144 4.46 -13.77 2.60
N ALA A 145 3.50 -14.14 1.75
CA ALA A 145 3.53 -13.80 0.32
C ALA A 145 3.61 -12.29 0.10
N GLY A 146 2.82 -11.51 0.84
CA GLY A 146 2.85 -10.05 0.80
C GLY A 146 4.17 -9.45 1.27
N MET A 147 4.80 -10.02 2.29
CA MET A 147 6.11 -9.59 2.79
C MET A 147 7.22 -9.86 1.77
N LEU A 148 7.26 -11.07 1.22
CA LEU A 148 8.24 -11.47 0.21
C LEU A 148 8.08 -10.67 -1.08
N ALA A 149 6.84 -10.49 -1.56
CA ALA A 149 6.57 -9.63 -2.71
C ALA A 149 7.01 -8.18 -2.46
N GLY A 150 6.79 -7.66 -1.24
CA GLY A 150 7.29 -6.35 -0.82
C GLY A 150 8.82 -6.26 -0.79
N ALA A 151 9.50 -7.33 -0.44
CA ALA A 151 10.98 -7.39 -0.48
C ALA A 151 11.49 -7.36 -1.93
N VAL A 152 10.92 -8.19 -2.82
CA VAL A 152 11.26 -8.18 -4.26
C VAL A 152 10.98 -6.82 -4.89
N GLU A 153 9.82 -6.23 -4.61
CA GLU A 153 9.45 -4.90 -5.05
C GLU A 153 10.43 -3.83 -4.58
N SER A 154 10.91 -3.93 -3.34
CA SER A 154 11.86 -2.96 -2.80
C SER A 154 13.22 -3.01 -3.49
N VAL A 155 13.68 -4.20 -3.86
CA VAL A 155 14.94 -4.38 -4.61
C VAL A 155 14.79 -3.92 -6.05
N ALA A 156 13.76 -4.40 -6.76
CA ALA A 156 13.64 -4.18 -8.20
C ALA A 156 13.17 -2.77 -8.58
N ALA A 157 12.30 -2.15 -7.75
CA ALA A 157 11.62 -0.92 -8.13
C ALA A 157 11.75 0.21 -7.11
N VAL A 158 11.38 -0.06 -5.84
CA VAL A 158 11.16 1.01 -4.86
C VAL A 158 12.46 1.72 -4.49
N THR A 159 13.52 0.97 -4.18
CA THR A 159 14.78 1.57 -3.71
C THR A 159 15.40 2.52 -4.73
N PRO A 160 15.63 2.14 -6.00
CA PRO A 160 16.24 3.05 -6.96
C PRO A 160 15.35 4.28 -7.24
N THR A 161 14.06 4.10 -7.45
CA THR A 161 13.17 5.22 -7.78
C THR A 161 12.98 6.19 -6.61
N GLU A 162 12.83 5.68 -5.41
CA GLU A 162 12.70 6.50 -4.20
C GLU A 162 14.02 7.21 -3.83
N ARG A 163 15.16 6.56 -4.08
CA ARG A 163 16.49 7.18 -3.90
C ARG A 163 16.63 8.41 -4.77
N ILE A 164 16.29 8.30 -6.06
CA ILE A 164 16.34 9.40 -7.01
C ILE A 164 15.39 10.53 -6.61
N LYS A 165 14.12 10.20 -6.30
CA LYS A 165 13.12 11.18 -5.86
C LYS A 165 13.59 11.93 -4.60
N THR A 166 14.06 11.21 -3.60
CA THR A 166 14.49 11.80 -2.32
C THR A 166 15.72 12.67 -2.50
N ALA A 167 16.67 12.27 -3.36
CA ALA A 167 17.85 13.05 -3.67
C ALA A 167 17.48 14.38 -4.36
N LEU A 168 16.53 14.37 -5.31
CA LEU A 168 16.01 15.56 -5.95
C LEU A 168 15.36 16.55 -4.96
N ILE A 169 14.55 16.02 -4.03
CA ILE A 169 13.89 16.86 -3.00
C ILE A 169 14.93 17.44 -2.02
N ASP A 170 15.93 16.67 -1.64
CA ASP A 170 17.00 17.11 -0.72
C ASP A 170 17.92 18.14 -1.38
N ASP A 171 18.21 17.96 -2.66
CA ASP A 171 19.00 18.92 -3.46
C ASP A 171 18.26 20.26 -3.62
N ALA A 172 16.98 20.21 -3.99
CA ALA A 172 16.14 21.39 -4.06
C ALA A 172 16.02 22.10 -2.70
N LYS A 173 15.93 21.35 -1.59
CA LYS A 173 15.91 21.91 -0.24
C LYS A 173 17.21 22.61 0.14
N SER A 174 18.34 22.03 -0.25
CA SER A 174 19.67 22.58 0.08
C SER A 174 20.12 23.72 -0.83
N GLY A 175 19.35 24.03 -1.87
CA GLY A 175 19.66 25.09 -2.83
C GLY A 175 20.90 24.82 -3.67
N ARG A 176 21.40 23.57 -3.71
CA ARG A 176 22.65 23.25 -4.44
C ARG A 176 22.47 23.20 -5.94
N GLY A 177 21.26 22.87 -6.42
CA GLY A 177 20.95 22.78 -7.85
C GLY A 177 21.81 21.77 -8.62
N GLN A 178 22.23 20.69 -7.95
CA GLN A 178 23.10 19.67 -8.53
C GLN A 178 22.42 18.82 -9.58
N PHE A 179 21.08 18.65 -9.46
CA PHE A 179 20.30 17.76 -10.32
C PHE A 179 19.25 18.53 -11.10
N ARG A 180 19.30 18.43 -12.43
CA ARG A 180 18.29 19.03 -13.33
C ARG A 180 17.01 18.20 -13.46
N GLY A 181 17.05 16.92 -13.04
CA GLY A 181 15.90 16.01 -13.13
C GLY A 181 16.28 14.59 -12.76
N GLY A 182 15.30 13.67 -12.84
CA GLY A 182 15.49 12.28 -12.41
C GLY A 182 16.58 11.52 -13.17
N PHE A 183 16.68 11.73 -14.48
CA PHE A 183 17.72 11.10 -15.31
C PHE A 183 19.12 11.61 -14.96
N ASP A 184 19.26 12.92 -14.81
CA ASP A 184 20.52 13.56 -14.44
C ASP A 184 20.96 13.14 -13.03
N ALA A 185 20.02 13.10 -12.07
CA ALA A 185 20.29 12.57 -10.72
C ALA A 185 20.75 11.11 -10.76
N THR A 186 20.13 10.28 -11.58
CA THR A 186 20.53 8.88 -11.75
C THR A 186 21.97 8.77 -12.24
N ARG A 187 22.28 9.48 -13.33
CA ARG A 187 23.61 9.52 -13.93
C ARG A 187 24.66 10.04 -12.94
N SER A 188 24.36 11.14 -12.26
CA SER A 188 25.28 11.75 -11.28
C SER A 188 25.53 10.84 -10.07
N ILE A 189 24.49 10.19 -9.55
CA ILE A 189 24.63 9.23 -8.45
C ILE A 189 25.46 8.02 -8.89
N MET A 190 25.20 7.48 -10.08
CA MET A 190 25.97 6.36 -10.62
C MET A 190 27.42 6.73 -10.88
N ALA A 191 27.70 7.92 -11.40
CA ALA A 191 29.06 8.38 -11.65
C ALA A 191 29.85 8.61 -10.34
N ALA A 192 29.20 9.18 -9.31
CA ALA A 192 29.85 9.51 -8.04
C ALA A 192 29.94 8.33 -7.05
N GLN A 193 28.97 7.45 -7.04
CA GLN A 193 28.81 6.41 -5.99
C GLN A 193 28.65 5.00 -6.57
N GLY A 194 28.66 4.86 -7.89
CA GLY A 194 28.42 3.59 -8.57
C GLY A 194 26.98 3.07 -8.41
N LEU A 195 26.76 1.85 -8.86
CA LEU A 195 25.48 1.15 -8.72
C LEU A 195 25.01 1.04 -7.24
N PRO A 196 25.90 0.75 -6.25
CA PRO A 196 25.51 0.74 -4.83
C PRO A 196 24.91 2.06 -4.34
N GLY A 197 25.26 3.19 -4.96
CA GLY A 197 24.68 4.51 -4.66
C GLY A 197 23.18 4.59 -4.87
N LEU A 198 22.63 3.88 -5.87
CA LEU A 198 21.19 3.79 -6.12
C LEU A 198 20.45 2.90 -5.12
N TYR A 199 21.19 1.99 -4.48
CA TYR A 199 20.63 1.04 -3.51
C TYR A 199 20.87 1.47 -2.04
N ARG A 200 21.32 2.69 -1.81
CA ARG A 200 21.40 3.23 -0.46
C ARG A 200 20.02 3.28 0.18
N GLY A 201 19.91 2.78 1.40
CA GLY A 201 18.66 2.63 2.11
C GLY A 201 17.85 1.39 1.72
N LEU A 202 18.42 0.43 0.96
CA LEU A 202 17.75 -0.83 0.59
C LEU A 202 17.23 -1.57 1.82
N VAL A 203 18.04 -1.74 2.85
CA VAL A 203 17.65 -2.46 4.08
C VAL A 203 16.43 -1.80 4.72
N SER A 204 16.48 -0.48 4.95
CA SER A 204 15.34 0.25 5.54
C SER A 204 14.11 0.27 4.64
N THR A 205 14.29 0.28 3.32
CA THR A 205 13.19 0.19 2.35
C THR A 205 12.52 -1.18 2.39
N THR A 206 13.31 -2.24 2.41
CA THR A 206 12.81 -3.63 2.50
C THR A 206 12.09 -3.86 3.83
N MET A 207 12.70 -3.44 4.94
CA MET A 207 12.06 -3.51 6.26
C MET A 207 10.72 -2.75 6.28
N LYS A 208 10.70 -1.54 5.74
CA LYS A 208 9.46 -0.76 5.62
C LYS A 208 8.41 -1.48 4.80
N GLN A 209 8.73 -2.01 3.63
CA GLN A 209 7.77 -2.68 2.74
C GLN A 209 7.21 -3.95 3.37
N SER A 210 8.08 -4.78 3.95
CA SER A 210 7.69 -6.00 4.67
C SER A 210 6.81 -5.68 5.89
N ALA A 211 7.24 -4.74 6.73
CA ALA A 211 6.48 -4.30 7.89
C ALA A 211 5.12 -3.68 7.49
N THR A 212 5.09 -2.87 6.43
CA THR A 212 3.84 -2.28 5.92
C THR A 212 2.86 -3.37 5.46
N SER A 213 3.34 -4.39 4.76
CA SER A 213 2.49 -5.51 4.31
C SER A 213 1.99 -6.32 5.50
N ALA A 214 2.86 -6.68 6.44
CA ALA A 214 2.50 -7.46 7.62
C ALA A 214 1.49 -6.72 8.52
N VAL A 215 1.78 -5.46 8.87
CA VAL A 215 0.89 -4.65 9.74
C VAL A 215 -0.44 -4.40 9.06
N ARG A 216 -0.46 -4.08 7.76
CA ARG A 216 -1.71 -3.81 7.04
C ARG A 216 -2.60 -5.05 6.97
N MET A 217 -2.05 -6.18 6.57
CA MET A 217 -2.83 -7.43 6.47
C MET A 217 -3.22 -7.95 7.84
N GLY A 218 -2.31 -7.91 8.81
CA GLY A 218 -2.58 -8.34 10.17
C GLY A 218 -3.66 -7.50 10.84
N SER A 219 -3.53 -6.18 10.83
CA SER A 219 -4.53 -5.28 11.44
C SER A 219 -5.89 -5.38 10.73
N TYR A 220 -5.92 -5.48 9.40
CA TYR A 220 -7.16 -5.68 8.66
C TYR A 220 -7.86 -6.99 9.05
N ASN A 221 -7.12 -8.10 9.14
CA ASN A 221 -7.69 -9.39 9.51
C ASN A 221 -8.24 -9.36 10.94
N VAL A 222 -7.48 -8.83 11.90
CA VAL A 222 -7.91 -8.70 13.30
C VAL A 222 -9.17 -7.85 13.43
N LEU A 223 -9.19 -6.68 12.77
CA LEU A 223 -10.37 -5.80 12.79
C LEU A 223 -11.57 -6.44 12.10
N LYS A 224 -11.37 -7.18 11.03
CA LYS A 224 -12.45 -7.90 10.33
C LYS A 224 -13.03 -9.04 11.19
N GLU A 225 -12.19 -9.78 11.87
CA GLU A 225 -12.64 -10.83 12.82
C GLU A 225 -13.39 -10.22 14.00
N ALA A 226 -12.87 -9.14 14.59
CA ALA A 226 -13.55 -8.39 15.66
C ALA A 226 -14.92 -7.87 15.21
N SER A 227 -15.01 -7.34 13.98
CA SER A 227 -16.28 -6.89 13.38
C SER A 227 -17.30 -8.03 13.26
N LYS A 228 -16.85 -9.21 12.82
CA LYS A 228 -17.72 -10.41 12.74
C LYS A 228 -18.17 -10.88 14.13
N LYS A 229 -17.25 -10.95 15.09
CA LYS A 229 -17.53 -11.37 16.47
C LYS A 229 -18.55 -10.45 17.15
N ASN A 230 -18.52 -9.16 16.86
CA ASN A 230 -19.44 -8.16 17.40
C ASN A 230 -20.70 -7.99 16.52
N SER A 231 -20.98 -8.93 15.61
CA SER A 231 -22.18 -8.93 14.75
C SER A 231 -22.40 -7.62 13.97
N LEU A 232 -21.33 -6.89 13.64
CA LEU A 232 -21.44 -5.67 12.83
C LEU A 232 -21.86 -6.03 11.39
N PRO A 233 -22.71 -5.21 10.75
CA PRO A 233 -23.16 -5.48 9.40
C PRO A 233 -21.98 -5.53 8.44
N GLN A 234 -21.84 -6.63 7.68
CA GLN A 234 -20.77 -6.85 6.71
C GLN A 234 -21.06 -6.14 5.38
N ASN A 235 -21.21 -4.83 5.44
CA ASN A 235 -21.48 -3.97 4.27
C ASN A 235 -20.19 -3.23 3.81
N SER A 236 -20.32 -2.49 2.70
CA SER A 236 -19.21 -1.70 2.14
C SER A 236 -18.71 -0.62 3.11
N ALA A 237 -19.58 -0.01 3.90
CA ALA A 237 -19.20 1.03 4.87
C ALA A 237 -18.33 0.45 6.00
N THR A 238 -18.71 -0.71 6.56
CA THR A 238 -17.91 -1.42 7.57
C THR A 238 -16.56 -1.86 7.00
N THR A 239 -16.54 -2.40 5.79
CA THR A 239 -15.30 -2.79 5.11
C THR A 239 -14.38 -1.58 4.88
N PHE A 240 -14.95 -0.44 4.48
CA PHE A 240 -14.21 0.82 4.32
C PHE A 240 -13.64 1.32 5.66
N ALA A 241 -14.44 1.32 6.73
CA ALA A 241 -13.99 1.75 8.06
C ALA A 241 -12.85 0.86 8.59
N ILE A 242 -12.97 -0.47 8.44
CA ILE A 242 -11.90 -1.42 8.80
C ILE A 242 -10.63 -1.13 8.00
N GLY A 243 -10.76 -0.90 6.69
CA GLY A 243 -9.62 -0.55 5.82
C GLY A 243 -8.96 0.77 6.23
N ALA A 244 -9.73 1.79 6.57
CA ALA A 244 -9.25 3.09 7.03
C ALA A 244 -8.50 2.98 8.38
N LEU A 245 -9.06 2.24 9.35
CA LEU A 245 -8.42 1.98 10.63
C LEU A 245 -7.12 1.17 10.47
N ALA A 246 -7.16 0.09 9.69
CA ALA A 246 -5.95 -0.71 9.37
C ALA A 246 -4.88 0.14 8.67
N GLY A 247 -5.29 1.03 7.77
CA GLY A 247 -4.41 1.99 7.12
C GLY A 247 -3.76 2.96 8.11
N THR A 248 -4.54 3.52 9.04
CA THR A 248 -4.05 4.42 10.08
C THR A 248 -3.06 3.72 11.01
N ILE A 249 -3.39 2.52 11.49
CA ILE A 249 -2.48 1.69 12.30
C ILE A 249 -1.18 1.44 11.53
N THR A 250 -1.29 1.09 10.25
CA THR A 250 -0.12 0.85 9.38
C THR A 250 0.77 2.08 9.24
N VAL A 251 0.18 3.27 9.07
CA VAL A 251 0.93 4.52 8.97
C VAL A 251 1.79 4.74 10.22
N TYR A 252 1.18 4.68 11.39
CA TYR A 252 1.90 4.97 12.65
C TYR A 252 2.91 3.87 13.00
N ALA A 253 2.58 2.61 12.84
CA ALA A 253 3.47 1.50 13.13
C ALA A 253 4.71 1.44 12.21
N THR A 254 4.56 1.86 10.95
CA THR A 254 5.65 1.80 9.97
C THR A 254 6.36 3.13 9.74
N GLN A 255 5.94 4.21 10.41
CA GLN A 255 6.56 5.52 10.27
C GLN A 255 8.05 5.56 10.65
N PRO A 256 8.53 4.91 11.71
CA PRO A 256 9.95 4.88 12.02
C PRO A 256 10.81 4.36 10.86
N PHE A 257 10.39 3.25 10.23
CA PHE A 257 11.09 2.69 9.07
C PHE A 257 11.09 3.66 7.88
N ASP A 258 9.99 4.38 7.68
CA ASP A 258 9.87 5.37 6.61
C ASP A 258 10.82 6.57 6.83
N THR A 259 10.94 7.04 8.06
CA THR A 259 11.85 8.14 8.41
C THR A 259 13.32 7.74 8.24
N ILE A 260 13.71 6.55 8.73
CA ILE A 260 15.07 6.01 8.56
C ILE A 260 15.39 5.86 7.06
N LYS A 261 14.46 5.26 6.29
CA LYS A 261 14.60 5.09 4.85
C LYS A 261 14.86 6.43 4.15
N THR A 262 14.03 7.44 4.41
CA THR A 262 14.13 8.75 3.77
C THR A 262 15.46 9.43 4.09
N ARG A 263 15.93 9.32 5.33
CA ARG A 263 17.25 9.83 5.73
C ARG A 263 18.40 9.09 5.03
N ALA A 264 18.32 7.76 4.94
CA ALA A 264 19.32 6.97 4.22
C ALA A 264 19.34 7.28 2.71
N GLN A 265 18.21 7.69 2.16
CA GLN A 265 18.04 8.05 0.75
C GLN A 265 18.23 9.53 0.43
N SER A 266 18.70 10.35 1.36
CA SER A 266 19.00 11.77 1.12
C SER A 266 20.11 11.94 0.07
N ALA A 267 20.28 13.15 -0.48
CA ALA A 267 21.25 13.44 -1.54
C ALA A 267 22.70 13.03 -1.15
N ARG A 268 23.08 13.27 0.11
CA ARG A 268 24.38 12.84 0.65
C ARG A 268 24.46 11.32 0.80
N GLY A 269 23.32 10.64 0.98
CA GLY A 269 23.21 9.23 1.29
C GLY A 269 23.83 8.89 2.64
N ALA A 270 23.19 8.00 3.36
CA ALA A 270 23.71 7.49 4.63
C ALA A 270 23.47 5.97 4.70
N SER A 271 24.25 5.26 5.51
CA SER A 271 23.89 3.90 5.87
C SER A 271 22.60 3.88 6.73
N THR A 272 21.93 2.75 6.80
CA THR A 272 20.72 2.63 7.63
C THR A 272 21.01 2.92 9.11
N GLY A 273 22.17 2.48 9.61
CA GLY A 273 22.61 2.74 10.99
C GLY A 273 22.89 4.22 11.25
N GLU A 274 23.60 4.88 10.34
CA GLU A 274 23.86 6.33 10.43
C GLU A 274 22.56 7.14 10.37
N ALA A 275 21.62 6.75 9.49
CA ALA A 275 20.30 7.37 9.40
C ALA A 275 19.53 7.24 10.72
N PHE A 276 19.52 6.06 11.33
CA PHE A 276 18.91 5.82 12.64
C PHE A 276 19.52 6.72 13.71
N ARG A 277 20.87 6.69 13.84
CA ARG A 277 21.59 7.49 14.82
C ARG A 277 21.36 8.99 14.61
N SER A 278 21.34 9.46 13.37
CA SER A 278 21.11 10.87 13.06
C SER A 278 19.71 11.34 13.50
N VAL A 279 18.67 10.54 13.29
CA VAL A 279 17.32 10.86 13.76
C VAL A 279 17.28 10.93 15.29
N LEU A 280 17.87 9.94 15.96
CA LEU A 280 17.88 9.87 17.42
C LEU A 280 18.62 11.05 18.05
N MET A 281 19.78 11.42 17.52
CA MET A 281 20.60 12.51 18.04
C MET A 281 20.02 13.89 17.75
N GLN A 282 19.42 14.09 16.55
CA GLN A 282 18.93 15.42 16.14
C GLN A 282 17.50 15.72 16.60
N ALA A 283 16.64 14.72 16.69
CA ALA A 283 15.22 14.89 16.93
C ALA A 283 14.66 14.01 18.06
N GLY A 284 15.50 13.18 18.68
CA GLY A 284 15.10 12.23 19.70
C GLY A 284 14.11 11.19 19.15
N VAL A 285 13.49 10.42 20.04
CA VAL A 285 12.54 9.37 19.70
C VAL A 285 11.34 9.90 18.89
N ARG A 286 10.83 11.09 19.22
CA ARG A 286 9.72 11.71 18.50
C ARG A 286 10.05 12.02 17.04
N GLY A 287 11.33 12.14 16.69
CA GLY A 287 11.79 12.37 15.33
C GLY A 287 11.42 11.25 14.35
N PHE A 288 11.29 10.02 14.84
CA PHE A 288 10.90 8.88 14.01
C PHE A 288 9.48 8.99 13.45
N TRP A 289 8.58 9.75 14.10
CA TRP A 289 7.22 10.02 13.60
C TRP A 289 7.09 11.32 12.82
N SER A 290 8.21 11.93 12.44
CA SER A 290 8.18 13.13 11.59
C SER A 290 7.49 12.84 10.25
N GLY A 291 6.53 13.68 9.87
CA GLY A 291 5.77 13.54 8.62
C GLY A 291 4.58 12.56 8.68
N SER A 292 4.24 11.96 9.84
CA SER A 292 3.10 11.06 9.98
C SER A 292 1.79 11.69 9.54
N THR A 293 1.53 12.94 9.93
CA THR A 293 0.32 13.67 9.57
C THR A 293 0.16 13.83 8.05
N MET A 294 1.26 14.13 7.36
CA MET A 294 1.24 14.25 5.90
C MET A 294 0.99 12.91 5.21
N ARG A 295 1.58 11.85 5.74
CA ARG A 295 1.35 10.49 5.23
C ARG A 295 -0.09 10.04 5.45
N LEU A 296 -0.67 10.38 6.61
CA LEU A 296 -2.08 10.09 6.90
C LEU A 296 -3.01 10.91 6.00
N GLY A 297 -2.75 12.22 5.84
CA GLY A 297 -3.50 13.08 4.92
C GLY A 297 -3.49 12.52 3.50
N ARG A 298 -2.31 12.15 2.98
CA ARG A 298 -2.21 11.49 1.67
C ARG A 298 -3.06 10.22 1.58
N LEU A 299 -3.06 9.36 2.61
CA LEU A 299 -3.84 8.12 2.62
C LEU A 299 -5.34 8.39 2.48
N VAL A 300 -5.86 9.40 3.16
CA VAL A 300 -7.29 9.78 3.11
C VAL A 300 -7.68 10.24 1.71
N PHE A 301 -6.87 11.11 1.09
CA PHE A 301 -7.17 11.64 -0.25
C PHE A 301 -6.94 10.62 -1.37
N SER A 302 -5.89 9.79 -1.24
CA SER A 302 -5.49 8.82 -2.26
C SER A 302 -6.62 7.86 -2.63
N GLY A 303 -7.31 7.28 -1.63
CA GLY A 303 -8.37 6.31 -1.87
C GLY A 303 -9.53 6.89 -2.69
N GLY A 304 -9.99 8.09 -2.36
CA GLY A 304 -11.08 8.76 -3.06
C GLY A 304 -10.71 9.14 -4.49
N ILE A 305 -9.50 9.67 -4.70
CA ILE A 305 -9.02 10.08 -6.02
C ILE A 305 -8.89 8.87 -6.95
N VAL A 306 -8.20 7.82 -6.50
CA VAL A 306 -7.98 6.61 -7.31
C VAL A 306 -9.30 5.99 -7.73
N PHE A 307 -10.24 5.84 -6.80
CA PHE A 307 -11.55 5.24 -7.08
C PHE A 307 -12.33 6.08 -8.10
N THR A 308 -12.44 7.38 -7.87
CA THR A 308 -13.19 8.29 -8.75
C THR A 308 -12.62 8.36 -10.16
N VAL A 309 -11.29 8.46 -10.28
CA VAL A 309 -10.62 8.53 -11.59
C VAL A 309 -10.72 7.20 -12.32
N TYR A 310 -10.50 6.09 -11.60
CA TYR A 310 -10.62 4.76 -12.18
C TYR A 310 -12.03 4.51 -12.76
N GLU A 311 -13.07 4.81 -11.98
CA GLU A 311 -14.46 4.63 -12.46
C GLU A 311 -14.76 5.47 -13.69
N LYS A 312 -14.36 6.75 -13.70
CA LYS A 312 -14.56 7.64 -14.86
C LYS A 312 -13.83 7.16 -16.10
N VAL A 313 -12.55 6.78 -15.98
CA VAL A 313 -11.74 6.32 -17.12
C VAL A 313 -12.25 4.96 -17.61
N ALA A 314 -12.55 4.03 -16.72
CA ALA A 314 -13.11 2.73 -17.10
C ALA A 314 -14.47 2.90 -17.79
N ALA A 315 -15.35 3.79 -17.33
CA ALA A 315 -16.64 4.07 -17.95
C ALA A 315 -16.49 4.70 -19.35
N LEU A 316 -15.51 5.61 -19.53
CA LEU A 316 -15.23 6.22 -20.84
C LEU A 316 -14.72 5.20 -21.86
N LEU A 317 -13.86 4.26 -21.42
CA LEU A 317 -13.27 3.24 -22.29
C LEU A 317 -14.17 2.02 -22.52
N SER A 318 -15.19 1.82 -21.68
CA SER A 318 -16.14 0.72 -21.80
C SER A 318 -17.41 1.10 -22.55
N LYS A 319 -17.58 2.36 -22.99
CA LYS A 319 -18.70 2.72 -23.85
C LYS A 319 -18.55 2.04 -25.20
N PRO A 320 -19.51 1.21 -25.66
CA PRO A 320 -19.52 0.76 -27.04
C PRO A 320 -19.71 1.98 -27.94
N SER A 321 -18.81 2.14 -28.92
CA SER A 321 -18.96 3.07 -30.04
C SER A 321 -20.12 2.66 -30.93
#